data_5aff0b3cf94576b1cb21f9f4243481e8
#
_entry.id   5aff0b3cf94576b1cb21f9f4243481e8
#
_cell.length_a   1.000
_cell.length_b   1.000
_cell.length_c   1.000
_cell.angle_alpha   90.00
_cell.angle_beta   90.00
_cell.angle_gamma   90.00
#
_symmetry.space_group_name_H-M   'P 1'
#
loop_
_entity.id
_entity.type
_entity.pdbx_description
1 polymer ?
#
loop_
_entity_poly.entity_id
_entity_poly.type
_entity_poly.pdbx_seq_one_letter_code
_entity_poly.pdbx_strand_id
1 'polypeptide(L)'
;MANFVLVHGAWHGGWCWKHVAPLLRAAGHNVFTPSLTGLGSRLHLAHAGISLDTHISDIIGVINSEELENVILCGHSYGGMVVTGVG
;
A
#
# COMPACT_ATOMS: atom_id res chain seq x y z
N MET A 1 2.76 -13.40 14.25
CA MET A 1 1.85 -12.64 13.38
C MET A 1 2.52 -11.33 12.98
N ALA A 2 2.42 -10.97 11.73
CA ALA A 2 2.95 -9.71 11.22
C ALA A 2 1.85 -8.84 10.63
N ASN A 3 2.14 -7.56 10.45
CA ASN A 3 1.28 -6.62 9.75
C ASN A 3 1.89 -6.35 8.37
N PHE A 4 1.26 -6.88 7.33
CA PHE A 4 1.71 -6.67 5.95
C PHE A 4 1.03 -5.43 5.37
N VAL A 5 1.81 -4.54 4.80
CA VAL A 5 1.31 -3.43 3.99
C VAL A 5 1.83 -3.66 2.57
N LEU A 6 0.91 -3.96 1.66
CA LEU A 6 1.21 -4.32 0.28
C LEU A 6 0.94 -3.12 -0.63
N VAL A 7 1.97 -2.62 -1.28
CA VAL A 7 1.90 -1.41 -2.10
C VAL A 7 1.97 -1.77 -3.57
N HIS A 8 0.90 -1.45 -4.31
CA HIS A 8 0.76 -1.77 -5.73
C HIS A 8 1.64 -0.89 -6.62
N GLY A 9 1.84 -1.34 -7.87
CA GLY A 9 2.56 -0.59 -8.89
C GLY A 9 1.69 0.47 -9.58
N ALA A 10 2.32 1.23 -10.47
CA ALA A 10 1.62 2.16 -11.35
C ALA A 10 0.58 1.41 -12.18
N TRP A 11 -0.53 2.06 -12.52
CA TRP A 11 -1.65 1.50 -13.27
C TRP A 11 -2.44 0.42 -12.54
N HIS A 12 -2.08 0.09 -11.29
CA HIS A 12 -2.78 -0.88 -10.46
C HIS A 12 -3.49 -0.16 -9.31
N GLY A 13 -4.00 -0.92 -8.37
CA GLY A 13 -4.61 -0.47 -7.12
C GLY A 13 -4.50 -1.59 -6.11
N GLY A 14 -5.03 -1.37 -4.92
CA GLY A 14 -5.01 -2.39 -3.86
C GLY A 14 -5.58 -3.73 -4.30
N TRP A 15 -6.48 -3.73 -5.28
CA TRP A 15 -7.09 -4.94 -5.82
C TRP A 15 -6.11 -5.91 -6.50
N CYS A 16 -4.91 -5.43 -6.89
CA CYS A 16 -3.92 -6.32 -7.51
C CYS A 16 -3.43 -7.41 -6.55
N TRP A 17 -3.66 -7.23 -5.26
CA TRP A 17 -3.28 -8.18 -4.21
C TRP A 17 -4.38 -9.18 -3.86
N LYS A 18 -5.49 -9.19 -4.60
CA LYS A 18 -6.67 -9.98 -4.24
C LYS A 18 -6.44 -11.49 -4.14
N HIS A 19 -5.39 -12.01 -4.77
CA HIS A 19 -5.04 -13.43 -4.69
C HIS A 19 -4.00 -13.73 -3.61
N VAL A 20 -3.20 -12.74 -3.23
CA VAL A 20 -2.14 -12.88 -2.22
C VAL A 20 -2.66 -12.59 -0.82
N ALA A 21 -3.43 -11.52 -0.66
CA ALA A 21 -3.89 -11.09 0.65
C ALA A 21 -4.67 -12.17 1.41
N PRO A 22 -5.61 -12.92 0.79
CA PRO A 22 -6.31 -13.98 1.51
C PRO A 22 -5.39 -15.08 2.04
N LEU A 23 -4.32 -15.40 1.30
CA LEU A 23 -3.36 -16.42 1.72
C LEU A 23 -2.59 -15.97 2.97
N LEU A 24 -2.17 -14.71 3.01
CA LEU A 24 -1.48 -14.14 4.17
C LEU A 24 -2.42 -14.06 5.39
N ARG A 25 -3.67 -13.67 5.16
CA ARG A 25 -4.69 -13.62 6.23
C ARG A 25 -4.98 -14.99 6.80
N ALA A 26 -5.07 -16.00 5.93
CA ALA A 26 -5.29 -17.40 6.36
C ALA A 26 -4.11 -17.91 7.18
N ALA A 27 -2.90 -17.40 6.97
CA ALA A 27 -1.72 -17.73 7.76
C ALA A 27 -1.64 -16.98 9.10
N GLY A 28 -2.65 -16.19 9.44
CA GLY A 28 -2.72 -15.48 10.72
C GLY A 28 -2.13 -14.07 10.73
N HIS A 29 -1.86 -13.50 9.55
CA HIS A 29 -1.31 -12.15 9.44
C HIS A 29 -2.41 -11.12 9.19
N ASN A 30 -2.16 -9.89 9.63
CA ASN A 30 -2.96 -8.73 9.20
C ASN A 30 -2.40 -8.24 7.87
N VAL A 31 -3.29 -7.89 6.94
CA VAL A 31 -2.88 -7.48 5.59
C VAL A 31 -3.66 -6.24 5.20
N PHE A 32 -2.94 -5.21 4.81
CA PHE A 32 -3.49 -3.95 4.32
C PHE A 32 -3.07 -3.76 2.86
N THR A 33 -4.04 -3.46 2.01
CA THR A 33 -3.82 -3.30 0.57
C THR A 33 -4.36 -1.96 0.09
N PRO A 34 -3.80 -0.83 0.57
CA PRO A 34 -4.30 0.48 0.20
C PRO A 34 -4.08 0.76 -1.28
N SER A 35 -4.99 1.55 -1.87
CA SER A 35 -4.75 2.15 -3.19
C SER A 35 -4.09 3.51 -2.98
N LEU A 36 -3.05 3.78 -3.76
CA LEU A 36 -2.36 5.07 -3.72
C LEU A 36 -3.26 6.16 -4.29
N THR A 37 -3.13 7.39 -3.78
CA THR A 37 -3.93 8.52 -4.23
C THR A 37 -3.87 8.67 -5.75
N GLY A 38 -5.04 8.78 -6.38
CA GLY A 38 -5.17 8.93 -7.83
C GLY A 38 -5.03 7.65 -8.63
N LEU A 39 -4.83 6.50 -7.98
CA LEU A 39 -4.68 5.20 -8.64
C LEU A 39 -5.71 4.20 -8.11
N GLY A 40 -5.95 3.15 -8.89
CA GLY A 40 -6.86 2.08 -8.49
C GLY A 40 -8.25 2.60 -8.09
N SER A 41 -8.72 2.21 -6.93
CA SER A 41 -10.01 2.65 -6.39
C SER A 41 -10.05 4.14 -6.05
N ARG A 42 -8.91 4.84 -6.04
CA ARG A 42 -8.78 6.27 -5.77
C ARG A 42 -8.50 7.09 -7.02
N LEU A 43 -8.78 6.53 -8.20
CA LEU A 43 -8.54 7.21 -9.48
C LEU A 43 -9.26 8.56 -9.56
N HIS A 44 -10.45 8.68 -8.98
CA HIS A 44 -11.22 9.93 -8.95
C HIS A 44 -10.49 11.08 -8.23
N LEU A 45 -9.43 10.80 -7.49
CA LEU A 45 -8.61 11.79 -6.81
C LEU A 45 -7.40 12.22 -7.63
N ALA A 46 -7.25 11.70 -8.87
CA ALA A 46 -6.10 12.01 -9.72
C ALA A 46 -6.05 13.50 -10.07
N HIS A 47 -4.89 14.11 -9.90
CA HIS A 47 -4.62 15.49 -10.34
C HIS A 47 -3.11 15.69 -10.49
N ALA A 48 -2.73 16.82 -11.11
CA ALA A 48 -1.33 17.10 -11.45
C ALA A 48 -0.41 17.29 -10.24
N GLY A 49 -0.95 17.57 -9.06
CA GLY A 49 -0.18 17.75 -7.84
C GLY A 49 0.24 16.45 -7.14
N ILE A 50 -0.25 15.31 -7.62
CA ILE A 50 0.09 14.02 -7.01
C ILE A 50 1.51 13.61 -7.41
N SER A 51 2.33 13.24 -6.43
CA SER A 51 3.73 12.90 -6.61
C SER A 51 4.09 11.64 -5.81
N LEU A 52 5.35 11.23 -5.91
CA LEU A 52 5.89 10.15 -5.07
C LEU A 52 5.73 10.48 -3.58
N ASP A 53 5.95 11.74 -3.18
CA ASP A 53 5.77 12.16 -1.78
C ASP A 53 4.32 11.99 -1.33
N THR A 54 3.34 12.23 -2.20
CA THR A 54 1.93 11.97 -1.92
C THR A 54 1.72 10.50 -1.60
N HIS A 55 2.28 9.62 -2.41
CA HIS A 55 2.13 8.18 -2.25
C HIS A 55 2.84 7.66 -1.01
N ILE A 56 4.01 8.20 -0.69
CA ILE A 56 4.72 7.88 0.56
C ILE A 56 3.86 8.28 1.76
N SER A 57 3.25 9.48 1.72
CA SER A 57 2.36 9.94 2.78
C SER A 57 1.12 9.06 2.93
N ASP A 58 0.58 8.53 1.82
CA ASP A 58 -0.55 7.59 1.87
C ASP A 58 -0.21 6.38 2.74
N ILE A 59 0.97 5.81 2.56
CA ILE A 59 1.38 4.58 3.28
C ILE A 59 1.73 4.90 4.73
N ILE A 60 2.43 5.99 4.99
CA ILE A 60 2.69 6.44 6.36
C ILE A 60 1.37 6.68 7.09
N GLY A 61 0.37 7.26 6.40
CA GLY A 61 -0.95 7.49 6.95
C GLY A 61 -1.65 6.18 7.37
N VAL A 62 -1.54 5.14 6.56
CA VAL A 62 -2.10 3.82 6.91
C VAL A 62 -1.43 3.26 8.16
N ILE A 63 -0.10 3.29 8.20
CA ILE A 63 0.66 2.77 9.34
C ILE A 63 0.29 3.52 10.62
N ASN A 64 0.20 4.84 10.57
CA ASN A 64 -0.13 5.66 11.72
C ASN A 64 -1.59 5.52 12.14
N SER A 65 -2.53 5.55 11.19
CA SER A 65 -3.96 5.48 11.49
C SER A 65 -4.36 4.13 12.09
N GLU A 66 -3.71 3.05 11.63
CA GLU A 66 -3.96 1.70 12.13
C GLU A 66 -3.03 1.34 13.31
N GLU A 67 -2.17 2.26 13.72
CA GLU A 67 -1.22 2.06 14.83
C GLU A 67 -0.40 0.78 14.67
N LEU A 68 0.09 0.54 13.45
CA LEU A 68 0.77 -0.71 13.13
C LEU A 68 2.17 -0.79 13.72
N GLU A 69 2.49 -1.96 14.29
CA GLU A 69 3.83 -2.33 14.73
C GLU A 69 4.24 -3.61 13.99
N ASN A 70 5.52 -3.90 13.95
CA ASN A 70 6.06 -5.09 13.25
C ASN A 70 5.58 -5.14 11.80
N VAL A 71 5.72 -4.03 11.09
CA VAL A 71 5.23 -3.89 9.71
C VAL A 71 6.20 -4.52 8.74
N ILE A 72 5.67 -5.33 7.82
CA ILE A 72 6.39 -5.82 6.65
C ILE A 72 5.84 -5.08 5.44
N LEU A 73 6.69 -4.26 4.82
CA LEU A 73 6.34 -3.49 3.63
C LEU A 73 6.73 -4.29 2.38
N CYS A 74 5.76 -4.52 1.52
CA CYS A 74 5.99 -5.17 0.22
C CYS A 74 5.55 -4.24 -0.89
N GLY A 75 6.44 -3.94 -1.82
CA GLY A 75 6.15 -3.10 -2.97
C GLY A 75 6.33 -3.85 -4.27
N HIS A 76 5.42 -3.64 -5.21
CA HIS A 76 5.50 -4.19 -6.56
C HIS A 76 5.80 -3.06 -7.55
N SER A 77 6.88 -3.17 -8.32
CA SER A 77 7.26 -2.18 -9.34
C SER A 77 7.40 -0.78 -8.73
N TYR A 78 6.59 0.19 -9.16
CA TYR A 78 6.58 1.54 -8.59
C TYR A 78 6.35 1.52 -7.05
N GLY A 79 5.56 0.57 -6.56
CA GLY A 79 5.36 0.40 -5.12
C GLY A 79 6.66 0.18 -4.35
N GLY A 80 7.69 -0.39 -5.00
CA GLY A 80 9.02 -0.52 -4.41
C GLY A 80 9.68 0.82 -4.10
N MET A 81 9.48 1.83 -4.96
CA MET A 81 9.97 3.20 -4.70
C MET A 81 9.24 3.81 -3.51
N VAL A 82 7.93 3.58 -3.41
CA VAL A 82 7.11 4.09 -2.31
C VAL A 82 7.57 3.48 -0.97
N VAL A 83 7.72 2.16 -0.89
CA VAL A 83 8.15 1.51 0.36
C VAL A 83 9.57 1.91 0.75
N THR A 84 10.44 2.15 -0.21
CA THR A 84 11.80 2.65 0.06
C THR A 84 11.73 4.03 0.73
N GLY A 85 10.84 4.90 0.27
CA GLY A 85 10.65 6.22 0.87
C GLY A 85 9.99 6.17 2.25
N VAL A 86 9.13 5.17 2.51
CA VAL A 86 8.50 4.98 3.82
C VAL A 86 9.51 4.46 4.85
N GLY A 87 10.29 3.48 4.43
CA GLY A 87 11.31 2.90 5.29
C GLY A 87 12.42 3.85 5.59
#